data_11c242ddb130ead1b67462e58f37dbd9
#
_entry.id   11c242ddb130ead1b67462e58f37dbd9
#
_cell.length_a   1.000
_cell.length_b   1.000
_cell.length_c   1.000
_cell.angle_alpha   90.00
_cell.angle_beta   90.00
_cell.angle_gamma   90.00
#
_symmetry.space_group_name_H-M   'P 1'
#
loop_
_entity.id
_entity.type
_entity.pdbx_description
1 polymer ?
#
loop_
_entity_poly.entity_id
_entity_poly.type
_entity_poly.pdbx_seq_one_letter_code
_entity_poly.pdbx_strand_id
1 'polypeptide(L)'
;MKRRTFLASGVGLTAAAGALASPAIAQGKIEWNLPTAFPKNAPGVGSNVVNFAEKVAAMSDGRLSFKVFGAGELVPPFAVEDAVQQGNAPVGHGPTYYAAGKNPALHWFTAVPFGMTASEQVAWLKYGGGQAIWDDIYAERGLVPFYCGNSGTQSGGWFKKEINSVDDLKGLNMRIAGLGGEV
;
A
#
# COMPACT_ATOMS: atom_id res chain seq x y z
N MET A 1 -41.00 -48.96 48.25
CA MET A 1 -39.99 -48.24 47.41
C MET A 1 -39.39 -47.11 48.26
N LYS A 2 -38.11 -47.21 48.62
CA LYS A 2 -37.50 -46.31 49.60
C LYS A 2 -36.94 -45.04 48.92
N ARG A 3 -37.44 -43.87 49.33
CA ARG A 3 -37.09 -42.52 48.83
C ARG A 3 -35.60 -42.15 48.90
N ARG A 4 -34.74 -42.99 49.44
CA ARG A 4 -33.32 -42.76 49.65
C ARG A 4 -32.45 -43.15 48.43
N THR A 5 -32.96 -43.88 47.46
CA THR A 5 -32.16 -44.36 46.32
C THR A 5 -32.18 -43.39 45.17
N PHE A 6 -33.05 -42.36 45.16
CA PHE A 6 -33.17 -41.40 44.07
C PHE A 6 -32.15 -40.24 44.19
N LEU A 7 -31.58 -40.01 45.40
CA LEU A 7 -30.64 -38.94 45.61
C LEU A 7 -29.16 -39.35 45.41
N ALA A 8 -28.87 -40.65 45.28
CA ALA A 8 -27.51 -41.13 45.02
C ALA A 8 -27.10 -41.17 43.56
N SER A 9 -28.05 -41.03 42.63
CA SER A 9 -27.79 -41.08 41.18
C SER A 9 -27.59 -39.68 40.55
N GLY A 10 -27.68 -38.60 41.35
CA GLY A 10 -27.60 -37.22 40.89
C GLY A 10 -26.21 -36.58 40.91
N VAL A 11 -25.22 -37.26 41.47
CA VAL A 11 -23.86 -36.62 41.69
C VAL A 11 -22.87 -36.97 40.57
N GLY A 12 -23.26 -37.88 39.65
CA GLY A 12 -22.33 -38.33 38.59
C GLY A 12 -22.37 -37.54 37.27
N LEU A 13 -23.30 -36.60 37.08
CA LEU A 13 -23.47 -35.89 35.80
C LEU A 13 -23.03 -34.42 35.77
N THR A 14 -22.48 -33.87 36.83
CA THR A 14 -22.07 -32.46 36.86
C THR A 14 -20.59 -32.22 36.62
N ALA A 15 -19.77 -33.26 36.37
CA ALA A 15 -18.35 -33.11 36.07
C ALA A 15 -18.02 -33.00 34.56
N ALA A 16 -19.01 -33.16 33.68
CA ALA A 16 -18.80 -33.08 32.21
C ALA A 16 -19.20 -31.71 31.59
N ALA A 17 -19.73 -30.78 32.39
CA ALA A 17 -20.16 -29.48 31.88
C ALA A 17 -19.08 -28.38 32.05
N GLY A 18 -17.86 -28.76 32.41
CA GLY A 18 -16.74 -27.82 32.64
C GLY A 18 -15.81 -27.62 31.46
N ALA A 19 -16.06 -28.23 30.31
CA ALA A 19 -15.46 -27.72 29.08
C ALA A 19 -16.27 -26.50 28.63
N LEU A 20 -16.10 -25.40 29.35
CA LEU A 20 -16.45 -24.08 28.80
C LEU A 20 -15.75 -23.99 27.45
N ALA A 21 -16.51 -24.16 26.38
CA ALA A 21 -16.06 -23.76 25.07
C ALA A 21 -15.53 -22.34 25.24
N SER A 22 -14.21 -22.18 25.15
CA SER A 22 -13.63 -20.85 25.01
C SER A 22 -14.48 -20.17 23.95
N PRO A 23 -15.02 -18.96 24.22
CA PRO A 23 -15.77 -18.27 23.20
C PRO A 23 -14.84 -18.27 21.98
N ALA A 24 -15.27 -18.92 20.91
CA ALA A 24 -14.64 -18.75 19.62
C ALA A 24 -14.83 -17.27 19.30
N ILE A 25 -13.82 -16.47 19.72
CA ILE A 25 -13.72 -15.10 19.23
C ILE A 25 -13.63 -15.31 17.73
N ALA A 26 -14.74 -15.08 17.06
CA ALA A 26 -14.77 -14.98 15.62
C ALA A 26 -13.82 -13.84 15.30
N GLN A 27 -12.55 -14.16 15.10
CA GLN A 27 -11.56 -13.21 14.63
C GLN A 27 -12.03 -12.86 13.24
N GLY A 28 -12.77 -11.74 13.13
CA GLY A 28 -13.27 -11.24 11.87
C GLY A 28 -12.08 -11.09 10.94
N LYS A 29 -12.03 -11.93 9.90
CA LYS A 29 -11.05 -11.79 8.84
C LYS A 29 -11.40 -10.52 8.06
N ILE A 30 -10.43 -9.68 7.86
CA ILE A 30 -10.55 -8.45 7.09
C ILE A 30 -9.81 -8.69 5.78
N GLU A 31 -10.51 -8.59 4.66
CA GLU A 31 -9.91 -8.58 3.34
C GLU A 31 -10.14 -7.22 2.69
N TRP A 32 -9.05 -6.56 2.30
CA TRP A 32 -9.07 -5.26 1.67
C TRP A 32 -8.65 -5.34 0.21
N ASN A 33 -9.39 -4.67 -0.66
CA ASN A 33 -8.96 -4.45 -2.03
C ASN A 33 -7.84 -3.41 -2.06
N LEU A 34 -6.72 -3.77 -2.73
CA LEU A 34 -5.55 -2.93 -2.89
C LEU A 34 -5.26 -2.74 -4.39
N PRO A 35 -5.85 -1.71 -5.05
CA PRO A 35 -5.45 -1.35 -6.39
C PRO A 35 -4.03 -0.76 -6.40
N THR A 36 -3.23 -1.15 -7.39
CA THR A 36 -1.92 -0.56 -7.66
C THR A 36 -1.89 0.10 -9.03
N ALA A 37 -1.17 1.23 -9.12
CA ALA A 37 -0.93 1.93 -10.37
C ALA A 37 0.03 1.19 -11.31
N PHE A 38 0.59 0.06 -10.90
CA PHE A 38 1.57 -0.73 -11.64
C PHE A 38 1.07 -2.13 -11.94
N PRO A 39 1.58 -2.77 -13.02
CA PRO A 39 1.40 -4.22 -13.20
C PRO A 39 1.98 -4.99 -12.00
N LYS A 40 1.28 -6.01 -11.52
CA LYS A 40 1.70 -6.81 -10.34
C LYS A 40 3.09 -7.45 -10.50
N ASN A 41 3.47 -7.78 -11.72
CA ASN A 41 4.77 -8.38 -12.06
C ASN A 41 5.85 -7.36 -12.41
N ALA A 42 5.59 -6.05 -12.32
CA ALA A 42 6.60 -5.03 -12.56
C ALA A 42 7.69 -5.12 -11.49
N PRO A 43 8.97 -5.30 -11.88
CA PRO A 43 10.07 -5.40 -10.91
C PRO A 43 10.13 -4.19 -9.98
N GLY A 44 10.37 -4.42 -8.71
CA GLY A 44 10.39 -3.41 -7.67
C GLY A 44 8.99 -2.92 -7.29
N VAL A 45 8.39 -2.06 -8.06
CA VAL A 45 7.12 -1.40 -7.70
C VAL A 45 5.92 -2.36 -7.62
N GLY A 46 5.75 -3.25 -8.58
CA GLY A 46 4.64 -4.21 -8.57
C GLY A 46 4.89 -5.38 -7.61
N SER A 47 6.09 -5.99 -7.67
CA SER A 47 6.44 -7.11 -6.79
C SER A 47 6.49 -6.72 -5.32
N ASN A 48 6.87 -5.47 -4.98
CA ASN A 48 6.92 -5.02 -3.60
C ASN A 48 5.53 -4.97 -2.95
N VAL A 49 4.50 -4.52 -3.65
CA VAL A 49 3.15 -4.48 -3.10
C VAL A 49 2.56 -5.89 -2.92
N VAL A 50 2.89 -6.84 -3.80
CA VAL A 50 2.51 -8.25 -3.64
C VAL A 50 3.20 -8.84 -2.41
N ASN A 51 4.51 -8.67 -2.29
CA ASN A 51 5.28 -9.12 -1.12
C ASN A 51 4.78 -8.48 0.18
N PHE A 52 4.39 -7.21 0.14
CA PHE A 52 3.77 -6.53 1.29
C PHE A 52 2.48 -7.23 1.71
N ALA A 53 1.58 -7.49 0.76
CA ALA A 53 0.31 -8.18 1.02
C ALA A 53 0.51 -9.56 1.64
N GLU A 54 1.45 -10.34 1.11
CA GLU A 54 1.80 -11.68 1.62
C GLU A 54 2.35 -11.60 3.06
N LYS A 55 3.25 -10.65 3.32
CA LYS A 55 3.84 -10.47 4.65
C LYS A 55 2.80 -10.06 5.69
N VAL A 56 1.90 -9.13 5.36
CA VAL A 56 0.84 -8.72 6.29
C VAL A 56 -0.09 -9.89 6.59
N ALA A 57 -0.47 -10.68 5.59
CA ALA A 57 -1.28 -11.88 5.81
C ALA A 57 -0.57 -12.88 6.74
N ALA A 58 0.71 -13.13 6.52
CA ALA A 58 1.51 -14.02 7.38
C ALA A 58 1.67 -13.48 8.82
N MET A 59 1.98 -12.19 8.98
CA MET A 59 2.17 -11.55 10.30
C MET A 59 0.88 -11.45 11.11
N SER A 60 -0.27 -11.38 10.45
CA SER A 60 -1.59 -11.28 11.08
C SER A 60 -2.28 -12.63 11.28
N ASP A 61 -1.62 -13.73 10.95
CA ASP A 61 -2.23 -15.06 10.91
C ASP A 61 -3.53 -15.09 10.06
N GLY A 62 -3.49 -14.41 8.92
CA GLY A 62 -4.60 -14.27 7.99
C GLY A 62 -5.77 -13.43 8.49
N ARG A 63 -5.63 -12.70 9.60
CA ARG A 63 -6.67 -11.79 10.10
C ARG A 63 -6.85 -10.56 9.23
N LEU A 64 -5.75 -10.05 8.64
CA LEU A 64 -5.76 -8.99 7.64
C LEU A 64 -5.09 -9.50 6.37
N SER A 65 -5.78 -9.38 5.25
CA SER A 65 -5.28 -9.73 3.94
C SER A 65 -5.58 -8.64 2.92
N PHE A 66 -4.76 -8.57 1.88
CA PHE A 66 -4.96 -7.66 0.78
C PHE A 66 -5.15 -8.44 -0.53
N LYS A 67 -6.24 -8.14 -1.24
CA LYS A 67 -6.42 -8.58 -2.61
C LYS A 67 -5.83 -7.54 -3.53
N VAL A 68 -4.64 -7.82 -4.07
CA VAL A 68 -3.91 -6.88 -4.95
C VAL A 68 -4.50 -6.92 -6.35
N PHE A 69 -4.83 -5.74 -6.87
CA PHE A 69 -5.29 -5.52 -8.25
C PHE A 69 -4.23 -4.72 -9.01
N GLY A 70 -3.74 -5.26 -10.11
CA GLY A 70 -2.79 -4.57 -10.98
C GLY A 70 -3.38 -3.37 -11.71
N ALA A 71 -2.51 -2.63 -12.39
CA ALA A 71 -2.90 -1.44 -13.15
C ALA A 71 -4.06 -1.72 -14.11
N GLY A 72 -5.17 -1.02 -13.94
CA GLY A 72 -6.37 -1.15 -14.77
C GLY A 72 -7.29 -2.33 -14.43
N GLU A 73 -6.94 -3.21 -13.47
CA GLU A 73 -7.80 -4.34 -13.08
C GLU A 73 -9.02 -3.90 -12.25
N LEU A 74 -8.88 -2.92 -11.38
CA LEU A 74 -9.95 -2.40 -10.53
C LEU A 74 -10.29 -0.94 -10.88
N VAL A 75 -9.27 -0.11 -10.99
CA VAL A 75 -9.38 1.31 -11.36
C VAL A 75 -8.26 1.70 -12.33
N PRO A 76 -8.42 2.75 -13.15
CA PRO A 76 -7.32 3.27 -13.95
C PRO A 76 -6.10 3.64 -13.09
N PRO A 77 -4.86 3.46 -13.57
CA PRO A 77 -3.64 3.70 -12.80
C PRO A 77 -3.56 5.09 -12.14
N PHE A 78 -3.99 6.13 -12.83
CA PHE A 78 -3.99 7.50 -12.33
C PHE A 78 -5.15 7.82 -11.37
N ALA A 79 -6.12 6.93 -11.23
CA ALA A 79 -7.29 7.11 -10.37
C ALA A 79 -7.18 6.33 -9.04
N VAL A 80 -6.06 5.65 -8.78
CA VAL A 80 -5.89 4.83 -7.56
C VAL A 80 -6.06 5.67 -6.29
N GLU A 81 -5.42 6.84 -6.22
CA GLU A 81 -5.52 7.72 -5.06
C GLU A 81 -6.93 8.26 -4.87
N ASP A 82 -7.62 8.63 -5.97
CA ASP A 82 -9.01 9.08 -5.92
C ASP A 82 -9.96 8.00 -5.43
N ALA A 83 -9.71 6.75 -5.83
CA ALA A 83 -10.51 5.62 -5.36
C ALA A 83 -10.39 5.42 -3.84
N VAL A 84 -9.22 5.63 -3.27
CA VAL A 84 -9.02 5.59 -1.81
C VAL A 84 -9.69 6.79 -1.15
N GLN A 85 -9.48 8.00 -1.65
CA GLN A 85 -10.07 9.23 -1.12
C GLN A 85 -11.60 9.18 -1.09
N GLN A 86 -12.21 8.56 -2.11
CA GLN A 86 -13.67 8.38 -2.21
C GLN A 86 -14.21 7.19 -1.40
N GLY A 87 -13.35 6.42 -0.75
CA GLY A 87 -13.73 5.22 0.00
C GLY A 87 -14.05 4.00 -0.86
N ASN A 88 -13.77 4.03 -2.16
CA ASN A 88 -13.97 2.91 -3.07
C ASN A 88 -12.95 1.76 -2.84
N ALA A 89 -11.81 2.09 -2.24
CA ALA A 89 -10.83 1.14 -1.75
C ALA A 89 -10.26 1.65 -0.42
N PRO A 90 -10.02 0.78 0.58
CA PRO A 90 -9.46 1.22 1.87
C PRO A 90 -7.98 1.57 1.81
N VAL A 91 -7.27 1.10 0.78
CA VAL A 91 -5.83 1.32 0.57
C VAL A 91 -5.53 1.30 -0.93
N GLY A 92 -4.52 2.03 -1.36
CA GLY A 92 -4.05 2.06 -2.75
C GLY A 92 -2.53 2.15 -2.81
N HIS A 93 -1.96 1.78 -3.94
CA HIS A 93 -0.52 1.85 -4.16
C HIS A 93 -0.20 2.55 -5.48
N GLY A 94 0.55 3.62 -5.41
CA GLY A 94 0.94 4.40 -6.58
C GLY A 94 1.94 5.51 -6.23
N PRO A 95 2.55 6.15 -7.23
CA PRO A 95 3.47 7.25 -7.00
C PRO A 95 2.70 8.54 -6.75
N THR A 96 3.17 9.34 -5.81
CA THR A 96 2.53 10.60 -5.38
C THR A 96 2.38 11.62 -6.51
N TYR A 97 3.32 11.65 -7.46
CA TYR A 97 3.27 12.60 -8.57
C TYR A 97 2.08 12.40 -9.52
N TYR A 98 1.37 11.27 -9.46
CA TYR A 98 0.12 11.11 -10.19
C TYR A 98 -0.97 12.07 -9.72
N ALA A 99 -0.87 12.56 -8.51
CA ALA A 99 -1.76 13.57 -7.95
C ALA A 99 -1.14 14.99 -7.93
N ALA A 100 0.01 15.22 -8.57
CA ALA A 100 0.70 16.51 -8.57
C ALA A 100 -0.15 17.64 -9.18
N GLY A 101 -1.02 17.35 -10.14
CA GLY A 101 -1.99 18.33 -10.65
C GLY A 101 -2.98 18.86 -9.60
N LYS A 102 -3.11 18.17 -8.45
CA LYS A 102 -3.93 18.61 -7.31
C LYS A 102 -3.11 19.35 -6.26
N ASN A 103 -1.86 18.93 -6.04
CA ASN A 103 -0.90 19.58 -5.17
C ASN A 103 0.52 19.37 -5.71
N PRO A 104 1.17 20.41 -6.25
CA PRO A 104 2.52 20.31 -6.83
C PRO A 104 3.60 19.82 -5.84
N ALA A 105 3.39 19.99 -4.53
CA ALA A 105 4.34 19.51 -3.53
C ALA A 105 4.49 17.97 -3.55
N LEU A 106 3.55 17.24 -4.14
CA LEU A 106 3.61 15.78 -4.25
C LEU A 106 4.73 15.27 -5.17
N HIS A 107 5.32 16.12 -5.98
CA HIS A 107 6.54 15.80 -6.74
C HIS A 107 7.73 15.49 -5.83
N TRP A 108 7.84 16.15 -4.67
CA TRP A 108 9.01 16.03 -3.80
C TRP A 108 9.15 14.70 -3.07
N PHE A 109 8.08 13.90 -3.04
CA PHE A 109 8.07 12.59 -2.38
C PHE A 109 8.42 11.43 -3.32
N THR A 110 8.82 11.70 -4.54
CA THR A 110 9.15 10.69 -5.54
C THR A 110 10.15 11.27 -6.57
N ALA A 111 10.15 10.84 -7.78
CA ALA A 111 11.03 11.04 -8.92
C ALA A 111 11.50 12.49 -9.19
N VAL A 112 12.28 13.07 -8.29
CA VAL A 112 12.94 14.38 -8.49
C VAL A 112 14.24 14.17 -9.27
N PRO A 113 14.42 14.78 -10.45
CA PRO A 113 15.67 14.70 -11.19
C PRO A 113 16.84 15.20 -10.34
N PHE A 114 17.95 14.45 -10.32
CA PHE A 114 19.13 14.74 -9.50
C PHE A 114 18.86 14.87 -7.98
N GLY A 115 17.70 14.42 -7.53
CA GLY A 115 17.29 14.43 -6.13
C GLY A 115 17.90 13.29 -5.32
N MET A 116 17.27 12.99 -4.20
CA MET A 116 17.73 11.97 -3.26
C MET A 116 17.72 10.57 -3.89
N THR A 117 18.70 9.76 -3.54
CA THR A 117 18.68 8.31 -3.75
C THR A 117 17.59 7.65 -2.91
N ALA A 118 17.27 6.39 -3.19
CA ALA A 118 16.27 5.64 -2.42
C ALA A 118 16.58 5.62 -0.91
N SER A 119 17.85 5.45 -0.53
CA SER A 119 18.26 5.42 0.88
C SER A 119 18.15 6.79 1.55
N GLU A 120 18.52 7.84 0.85
CA GLU A 120 18.39 9.21 1.33
C GLU A 120 16.93 9.62 1.48
N GLN A 121 16.08 9.25 0.52
CA GLN A 121 14.63 9.46 0.60
C GLN A 121 14.04 8.81 1.86
N VAL A 122 14.39 7.57 2.13
CA VAL A 122 13.94 6.86 3.34
C VAL A 122 14.47 7.52 4.60
N ALA A 123 15.74 7.95 4.61
CA ALA A 123 16.34 8.66 5.74
C ALA A 123 15.65 10.00 5.98
N TRP A 124 15.38 10.76 4.92
CA TRP A 124 14.64 12.02 5.01
C TRP A 124 13.22 11.82 5.56
N LEU A 125 12.49 10.84 5.05
CA LEU A 125 11.14 10.52 5.54
C LEU A 125 11.16 10.13 7.03
N LYS A 126 12.10 9.26 7.45
CA LYS A 126 12.12 8.73 8.81
C LYS A 126 12.74 9.68 9.85
N TYR A 127 13.74 10.45 9.46
CA TYR A 127 14.58 11.21 10.39
C TYR A 127 14.72 12.67 10.03
N GLY A 128 14.41 13.07 8.80
CA GLY A 128 14.55 14.42 8.30
C GLY A 128 13.26 15.24 8.28
N GLY A 129 12.18 14.72 8.87
CA GLY A 129 10.89 15.42 8.94
C GLY A 129 10.02 15.27 7.69
N GLY A 130 10.47 14.54 6.68
CA GLY A 130 9.73 14.38 5.42
C GLY A 130 8.37 13.70 5.60
N GLN A 131 8.27 12.72 6.52
CA GLN A 131 6.99 12.06 6.79
C GLN A 131 5.95 13.03 7.37
N ALA A 132 6.35 13.91 8.30
CA ALA A 132 5.42 14.90 8.88
C ALA A 132 4.87 15.85 7.82
N ILE A 133 5.72 16.34 6.91
CA ILE A 133 5.28 17.18 5.79
C ILE A 133 4.31 16.41 4.87
N TRP A 134 4.61 15.15 4.62
CA TRP A 134 3.77 14.29 3.79
C TRP A 134 2.41 14.03 4.43
N ASP A 135 2.39 13.74 5.73
CA ASP A 135 1.19 13.55 6.54
C ASP A 135 0.30 14.80 6.50
N ASP A 136 0.86 16.00 6.70
CA ASP A 136 0.12 17.27 6.65
C ASP A 136 -0.55 17.48 5.29
N ILE A 137 0.16 17.24 4.19
CA ILE A 137 -0.39 17.38 2.84
C ILE A 137 -1.53 16.39 2.59
N TYR A 138 -1.40 15.15 3.04
CA TYR A 138 -2.41 14.12 2.81
C TYR A 138 -3.57 14.18 3.82
N ALA A 139 -3.36 14.75 5.00
CA ALA A 139 -4.42 14.96 6.00
C ALA A 139 -5.57 15.84 5.45
N GLU A 140 -5.24 16.88 4.68
CA GLU A 140 -6.24 17.74 4.00
C GLU A 140 -7.15 16.94 3.04
N ARG A 141 -6.70 15.76 2.62
CA ARG A 141 -7.40 14.87 1.70
C ARG A 141 -8.03 13.66 2.39
N GLY A 142 -7.90 13.57 3.73
CA GLY A 142 -8.37 12.44 4.52
C GLY A 142 -7.60 11.14 4.27
N LEU A 143 -6.34 11.24 3.84
CA LEU A 143 -5.47 10.12 3.51
C LEU A 143 -4.26 10.06 4.46
N VAL A 144 -3.67 8.88 4.59
CA VAL A 144 -2.43 8.65 5.34
C VAL A 144 -1.41 8.01 4.41
N PRO A 145 -0.28 8.67 4.13
CA PRO A 145 0.72 8.16 3.20
C PRO A 145 1.76 7.27 3.90
N PHE A 146 2.20 6.23 3.19
CA PHE A 146 3.28 5.35 3.63
C PHE A 146 4.23 5.05 2.48
N TYR A 147 5.52 5.03 2.78
CA TYR A 147 6.53 4.58 1.82
C TYR A 147 6.47 3.06 1.66
N CYS A 148 6.23 2.59 0.43
CA CYS A 148 6.10 1.17 0.13
C CYS A 148 7.29 0.57 -0.63
N GLY A 149 8.07 1.37 -1.33
CA GLY A 149 9.19 0.85 -2.09
C GLY A 149 9.75 1.83 -3.10
N ASN A 150 10.68 1.34 -3.90
CA ASN A 150 11.44 2.13 -4.85
C ASN A 150 11.76 1.31 -6.11
N SER A 151 11.87 1.96 -7.25
CA SER A 151 12.25 1.34 -8.53
C SER A 151 13.76 1.32 -8.78
N GLY A 152 14.54 1.88 -7.87
CA GLY A 152 15.97 2.12 -8.07
C GLY A 152 16.25 3.34 -8.94
N THR A 153 17.52 3.52 -9.30
CA THR A 153 17.95 4.60 -10.19
C THR A 153 17.36 4.42 -11.57
N GLN A 154 16.76 5.49 -12.09
CA GLN A 154 16.20 5.51 -13.43
C GLN A 154 17.16 6.19 -14.41
N SER A 155 17.29 5.63 -15.61
CA SER A 155 17.98 6.29 -16.71
C SER A 155 17.18 7.49 -17.20
N GLY A 156 17.87 8.52 -17.72
CA GLY A 156 17.23 9.70 -18.28
C GLY A 156 16.32 9.40 -19.46
N GLY A 157 16.58 8.31 -20.20
CA GLY A 157 15.71 7.87 -21.31
C GLY A 157 16.39 6.88 -22.24
N TRP A 158 15.59 6.35 -23.18
CA TRP A 158 16.02 5.52 -24.28
C TRP A 158 15.69 6.24 -25.59
N PHE A 159 16.70 6.55 -26.36
CA PHE A 159 16.58 7.40 -27.53
C PHE A 159 16.88 6.61 -28.81
N LYS A 160 16.20 6.95 -29.91
CA LYS A 160 16.45 6.38 -31.23
C LYS A 160 17.68 6.98 -31.90
N LYS A 161 18.18 8.12 -31.42
CA LYS A 161 19.36 8.83 -31.87
C LYS A 161 20.21 9.22 -30.67
N GLU A 162 21.47 9.48 -30.89
CA GLU A 162 22.36 10.03 -29.89
C GLU A 162 21.93 11.46 -29.51
N ILE A 163 21.97 11.77 -28.23
CA ILE A 163 21.67 13.10 -27.66
C ILE A 163 22.99 13.69 -27.16
N ASN A 164 23.52 14.68 -27.85
CA ASN A 164 24.79 15.31 -27.53
C ASN A 164 24.65 16.70 -26.93
N SER A 165 23.49 17.33 -27.07
CA SER A 165 23.22 18.68 -26.61
C SER A 165 21.75 18.87 -26.22
N VAL A 166 21.45 19.96 -25.51
CA VAL A 166 20.06 20.35 -25.20
C VAL A 166 19.26 20.64 -26.47
N ASP A 167 19.90 21.10 -27.53
CA ASP A 167 19.23 21.37 -28.80
C ASP A 167 18.66 20.11 -29.45
N ASP A 168 19.25 18.94 -29.20
CA ASP A 168 18.77 17.65 -29.69
C ASP A 168 17.44 17.22 -29.05
N LEU A 169 17.05 17.84 -27.95
CA LEU A 169 15.78 17.60 -27.25
C LEU A 169 14.61 18.37 -27.89
N LYS A 170 14.90 19.37 -28.72
CA LYS A 170 13.84 20.16 -29.37
C LYS A 170 12.97 19.28 -30.26
N GLY A 171 11.67 19.32 -30.02
CA GLY A 171 10.68 18.52 -30.77
C GLY A 171 10.71 17.02 -30.46
N LEU A 172 11.42 16.60 -29.41
CA LEU A 172 11.46 15.22 -28.96
C LEU A 172 10.22 14.91 -28.11
N ASN A 173 9.40 13.96 -28.60
CA ASN A 173 8.32 13.40 -27.78
C ASN A 173 8.91 12.34 -26.83
N MET A 174 8.97 12.66 -25.56
CA MET A 174 9.53 11.78 -24.53
C MET A 174 8.57 11.67 -23.33
N ARG A 175 8.42 10.46 -22.78
CA ARG A 175 7.76 10.26 -21.48
C ARG A 175 8.80 10.34 -20.39
N ILE A 176 8.59 11.23 -19.43
CA ILE A 176 9.41 11.33 -18.22
C ILE A 176 8.49 11.35 -16.98
N ALA A 177 9.00 10.88 -15.85
CA ALA A 177 8.21 10.78 -14.63
C ALA A 177 8.28 12.06 -13.79
N GLY A 178 7.14 12.43 -13.20
CA GLY A 178 7.06 13.48 -12.18
C GLY A 178 7.55 14.84 -12.68
N LEU A 179 8.27 15.55 -11.80
CA LEU A 179 8.74 16.91 -12.02
C LEU A 179 9.58 17.08 -13.29
N GLY A 180 10.36 16.07 -13.68
CA GLY A 180 11.14 16.11 -14.91
C GLY A 180 10.33 16.26 -16.19
N GLY A 181 9.02 15.98 -16.15
CA GLY A 181 8.10 16.13 -17.28
C GLY A 181 7.47 17.53 -17.38
N GLU A 182 7.67 18.39 -16.40
CA GLU A 182 7.11 19.74 -16.33
C GLU A 182 8.17 20.81 -16.70
N VAL A 183 9.43 20.44 -16.77
CA VAL A 183 10.55 21.27 -17.18
C VAL A 183 10.83 21.12 -18.67
#